data_586f6f475b12433368ac6d570394d2a2
#
_entry.id   586f6f475b12433368ac6d570394d2a2
#
_cell.length_a   1.000
_cell.length_b   1.000
_cell.length_c   1.000
_cell.angle_alpha   90.00
_cell.angle_beta   90.00
_cell.angle_gamma   90.00
#
_symmetry.space_group_name_H-M   'P 1'
#
loop_
_entity.id
_entity.type
_entity.pdbx_description
1 polymer ?
#
loop_
_entity_poly.entity_id
_entity_poly.type
_entity_poly.pdbx_seq_one_letter_code
_entity_poly.pdbx_strand_id
1 'polypeptide(L)'
;MFHELLGSLDEMTAENLQEPLAEIATGTRSFGPMEEWSTWYLLGALLPRSHEAFVSYLLESLLTGFMAIYPNGIYREPYKGFREDVLLTLGRCMMDSMCWNGSDIAIGKVLRQSNNNPNQVWVWWDASGDFTASMFFCLKYLPESSVEPWLRSVFDIPSPHWRAQVIVWLVGAHGILNNVIRWPSEFSMEARPYIGWEWSHCLKAEMAAADDSGAPPVPTFIPEGARTSALNVVRSYFSENRFPEWLDCISISTVPYLEAELAEIPSTFEALYVH
;
A
#
# COMPACT_ATOMS: atom_id res chain seq x y z
N MET A 1 2.41 27.15 5.21
CA MET A 1 3.66 26.71 5.89
C MET A 1 3.21 26.11 7.22
N PHE A 2 3.48 24.87 7.44
CA PHE A 2 3.03 24.14 8.63
C PHE A 2 3.91 24.51 9.81
N HIS A 3 3.45 25.44 10.64
CA HIS A 3 4.21 25.92 11.81
C HIS A 3 4.36 24.83 12.87
N GLU A 4 3.42 23.90 12.91
CA GLU A 4 3.42 22.73 13.79
C GLU A 4 4.69 21.89 13.61
N LEU A 5 5.17 21.83 12.38
CA LEU A 5 6.34 21.05 12.02
C LEU A 5 7.68 21.67 12.48
N LEU A 6 7.65 22.89 12.98
CA LEU A 6 8.82 23.57 13.53
C LEU A 6 8.97 23.34 15.05
N GLY A 7 8.03 22.61 15.65
CA GLY A 7 8.05 22.26 17.08
C GLY A 7 8.95 21.06 17.40
N SER A 8 8.85 20.60 18.65
CA SER A 8 9.51 19.36 19.07
C SER A 8 8.88 18.17 18.37
N LEU A 9 9.69 17.38 17.69
CA LEU A 9 9.26 16.15 17.01
C LEU A 9 8.64 15.15 17.99
N ASP A 10 9.06 15.18 19.25
CA ASP A 10 8.56 14.28 20.29
C ASP A 10 7.15 14.64 20.79
N GLU A 11 6.67 15.84 20.49
CA GLU A 11 5.36 16.32 20.84
C GLU A 11 4.34 16.22 19.69
N MET A 12 4.76 15.79 18.51
CA MET A 12 3.88 15.69 17.36
C MET A 12 2.95 14.49 17.47
N THR A 13 1.68 14.77 17.27
CA THR A 13 0.63 13.75 17.18
C THR A 13 0.42 13.31 15.72
N ALA A 14 -0.22 12.16 15.51
CA ALA A 14 -0.66 11.72 14.19
C ALA A 14 -1.54 12.78 13.48
N GLU A 15 -2.37 13.49 14.25
CA GLU A 15 -3.25 14.54 13.74
C GLU A 15 -2.46 15.74 13.19
N ASN A 16 -1.37 16.14 13.84
CA ASN A 16 -0.49 17.21 13.37
C ASN A 16 0.25 16.88 12.07
N LEU A 17 0.37 15.60 11.74
CA LEU A 17 1.08 15.12 10.55
C LEU A 17 0.13 14.87 9.38
N GLN A 18 -1.16 14.71 9.61
CA GLN A 18 -2.13 14.35 8.58
C GLN A 18 -2.20 15.38 7.45
N GLU A 19 -2.34 16.67 7.79
CA GLU A 19 -2.44 17.73 6.79
C GLU A 19 -1.14 17.89 5.97
N PRO A 20 0.06 17.96 6.57
CA PRO A 20 1.31 17.97 5.83
C PRO A 20 1.50 16.77 4.91
N LEU A 21 1.11 15.59 5.34
CA LEU A 21 1.24 14.38 4.53
C LEU A 21 0.25 14.36 3.37
N ALA A 22 -0.99 14.82 3.61
CA ALA A 22 -1.98 15.01 2.56
C ALA A 22 -1.48 16.01 1.49
N GLU A 23 -0.93 17.13 1.92
CA GLU A 23 -0.33 18.13 1.03
C GLU A 23 0.85 17.55 0.22
N ILE A 24 1.71 16.76 0.85
CA ILE A 24 2.80 16.08 0.15
C ILE A 24 2.24 15.10 -0.87
N ALA A 25 1.22 14.32 -0.54
CA ALA A 25 0.60 13.37 -1.45
C ALA A 25 -0.13 14.05 -2.61
N THR A 26 -0.77 15.20 -2.38
CA THR A 26 -1.61 15.88 -3.38
C THR A 26 -0.84 16.77 -4.36
N GLY A 27 0.48 16.88 -4.26
CA GLY A 27 1.24 17.50 -5.32
C GLY A 27 1.88 18.82 -4.98
N THR A 28 2.51 18.88 -3.85
CA THR A 28 3.27 20.05 -3.37
C THR A 28 4.50 20.41 -4.19
N ARG A 29 4.71 19.85 -5.38
CA ARG A 29 5.71 20.35 -6.31
C ARG A 29 5.55 21.83 -6.65
N SER A 30 4.37 22.41 -6.39
CA SER A 30 4.13 23.85 -6.54
C SER A 30 4.81 24.71 -5.47
N PHE A 31 5.33 24.14 -4.39
CA PHE A 31 5.92 24.89 -3.29
C PHE A 31 7.46 24.99 -3.29
N GLY A 32 8.12 24.54 -4.35
CA GLY A 32 9.58 24.70 -4.53
C GLY A 32 10.40 23.80 -3.58
N PRO A 33 11.44 24.32 -2.89
CA PRO A 33 12.39 23.50 -2.12
C PRO A 33 11.81 22.68 -0.97
N MET A 34 10.49 22.63 -0.84
CA MET A 34 9.82 21.76 0.13
C MET A 34 10.07 20.27 -0.08
N GLU A 35 10.45 19.84 -1.29
CA GLU A 35 10.71 18.41 -1.55
C GLU A 35 11.85 17.86 -0.70
N GLU A 36 12.97 18.55 -0.65
CA GLU A 36 14.11 18.13 0.20
C GLU A 36 13.73 18.17 1.68
N TRP A 37 13.03 19.21 2.09
CA TRP A 37 12.56 19.36 3.46
C TRP A 37 11.49 18.34 3.84
N SER A 38 10.51 18.07 2.97
CA SER A 38 9.48 17.07 3.22
C SER A 38 10.07 15.67 3.34
N THR A 39 11.08 15.34 2.55
CA THR A 39 11.80 14.07 2.63
C THR A 39 12.54 13.94 3.95
N TRP A 40 13.29 14.96 4.35
CA TRP A 40 13.97 15.00 5.65
C TRP A 40 12.96 14.88 6.79
N TYR A 41 11.84 15.53 6.64
CA TYR A 41 10.81 15.56 7.65
C TYR A 41 10.07 14.24 7.79
N LEU A 42 9.64 13.64 6.68
CA LEU A 42 8.99 12.34 6.67
C LEU A 42 9.90 11.27 7.27
N LEU A 43 11.17 11.30 6.94
CA LEU A 43 12.10 10.26 7.33
C LEU A 43 12.80 10.55 8.65
N GLY A 44 13.22 11.78 8.88
CA GLY A 44 13.87 12.17 10.12
C GLY A 44 12.91 12.27 11.32
N ALA A 45 11.66 12.65 11.07
CA ALA A 45 10.68 12.83 12.12
C ALA A 45 9.81 11.58 12.36
N LEU A 46 9.47 10.86 11.30
CA LEU A 46 8.48 9.79 11.37
C LEU A 46 9.12 8.41 11.56
N LEU A 47 10.29 8.15 10.99
CA LEU A 47 11.01 6.89 11.20
C LEU A 47 11.34 6.57 12.66
N PRO A 48 11.74 7.54 13.49
CA PRO A 48 12.01 7.27 14.91
C PRO A 48 10.76 7.09 15.77
N ARG A 49 9.58 7.40 15.24
CA ARG A 49 8.33 7.33 16.02
C ARG A 49 7.70 5.96 15.90
N SER A 50 7.09 5.53 17.00
CA SER A 50 6.36 4.27 17.02
C SER A 50 5.35 4.23 15.88
N HIS A 51 5.22 3.10 15.24
CA HIS A 51 4.24 2.83 14.17
C HIS A 51 2.78 3.12 14.59
N GLU A 52 2.52 3.36 15.87
CA GLU A 52 1.20 3.78 16.37
C GLU A 52 0.58 4.93 15.60
N ALA A 53 1.40 5.89 15.18
CA ALA A 53 0.94 7.03 14.41
C ALA A 53 0.58 6.64 12.96
N PHE A 54 1.15 5.57 12.42
CA PHE A 54 0.98 5.17 11.03
C PHE A 54 -0.26 4.31 10.79
N VAL A 55 -0.63 3.48 11.76
CA VAL A 55 -1.66 2.44 11.58
C VAL A 55 -3.07 3.00 11.50
N SER A 56 -3.34 4.18 12.02
CA SER A 56 -4.73 4.64 12.16
C SER A 56 -5.28 5.49 11.02
N TYR A 57 -4.48 6.34 10.36
CA TYR A 57 -4.98 7.26 9.31
C TYR A 57 -3.93 7.66 8.29
N LEU A 58 -2.66 7.49 8.59
CA LEU A 58 -1.59 8.17 7.90
C LEU A 58 -0.79 7.28 6.97
N LEU A 59 -0.91 5.95 7.11
CA LEU A 59 -0.05 5.04 6.39
C LEU A 59 -0.22 5.17 4.89
N GLU A 60 -1.45 5.16 4.40
CA GLU A 60 -1.74 5.36 2.98
C GLU A 60 -1.21 6.70 2.48
N SER A 61 -1.52 7.78 3.19
CA SER A 61 -1.06 9.14 2.83
C SER A 61 0.46 9.23 2.86
N LEU A 62 1.11 8.66 3.89
CA LEU A 62 2.55 8.65 4.03
C LEU A 62 3.24 7.88 2.89
N LEU A 63 2.77 6.68 2.59
CA LEU A 63 3.32 5.86 1.51
C LEU A 63 3.10 6.52 0.15
N THR A 64 1.91 7.09 -0.07
CA THR A 64 1.60 7.80 -1.31
C THR A 64 2.48 9.05 -1.45
N GLY A 65 2.64 9.82 -0.38
CA GLY A 65 3.54 10.98 -0.35
C GLY A 65 4.98 10.59 -0.65
N PHE A 66 5.47 9.51 -0.06
CA PHE A 66 6.80 8.98 -0.36
C PHE A 66 6.95 8.58 -1.84
N MET A 67 5.96 7.86 -2.38
CA MET A 67 5.96 7.46 -3.80
C MET A 67 5.85 8.65 -4.75
N ALA A 68 5.23 9.75 -4.31
CA ALA A 68 5.17 11.01 -5.06
C ALA A 68 6.52 11.74 -5.08
N ILE A 69 7.29 11.68 -3.99
CA ILE A 69 8.64 12.29 -3.89
C ILE A 69 9.67 11.48 -4.70
N TYR A 70 9.54 10.16 -4.72
CA TYR A 70 10.46 9.26 -5.44
C TYR A 70 9.77 8.50 -6.57
N PRO A 71 9.16 9.19 -7.54
CA PRO A 71 8.33 8.57 -8.58
C PRO A 71 9.15 7.65 -9.51
N ASN A 72 10.44 7.93 -9.69
CA ASN A 72 11.36 7.14 -10.53
C ASN A 72 12.21 6.14 -9.71
N GLY A 73 11.93 5.99 -8.42
CA GLY A 73 12.73 5.18 -7.50
C GLY A 73 13.69 6.02 -6.65
N ILE A 74 14.31 5.40 -5.66
CA ILE A 74 15.29 6.04 -4.77
C ILE A 74 16.63 6.09 -5.52
N TYR A 75 16.88 7.16 -6.26
CA TYR A 75 18.10 7.35 -7.04
C TYR A 75 19.24 7.97 -6.23
N ARG A 76 18.91 8.96 -5.40
CA ARG A 76 19.83 9.59 -4.45
C ARG A 76 19.39 9.30 -3.04
N GLU A 77 20.30 8.79 -2.26
CA GLU A 77 20.06 8.57 -0.84
C GLU A 77 20.51 9.81 -0.06
N PRO A 78 19.64 10.41 0.78
CA PRO A 78 19.98 11.53 1.64
C PRO A 78 21.10 11.17 2.62
N TYR A 79 21.18 9.89 3.01
CA TYR A 79 22.25 9.31 3.83
C TYR A 79 22.46 7.85 3.45
N LYS A 80 23.62 7.32 3.78
CA LYS A 80 23.96 5.91 3.50
C LYS A 80 23.05 4.97 4.28
N GLY A 81 22.35 4.07 3.60
CA GLY A 81 21.42 3.11 4.19
C GLY A 81 19.98 3.60 4.22
N PHE A 82 19.70 4.77 3.63
CA PHE A 82 18.35 5.32 3.55
C PHE A 82 17.33 4.35 2.94
N ARG A 83 17.68 3.69 1.85
CA ARG A 83 16.80 2.72 1.20
C ARG A 83 16.43 1.57 2.12
N GLU A 84 17.41 1.02 2.84
CA GLU A 84 17.20 -0.05 3.79
C GLU A 84 16.28 0.39 4.92
N ASP A 85 16.53 1.56 5.50
CA ASP A 85 15.71 2.12 6.57
C ASP A 85 14.26 2.33 6.12
N VAL A 86 14.07 2.89 4.92
CA VAL A 86 12.76 3.09 4.32
C VAL A 86 12.02 1.77 4.12
N LEU A 87 12.67 0.76 3.54
CA LEU A 87 12.07 -0.56 3.32
C LEU A 87 11.77 -1.27 4.64
N LEU A 88 12.65 -1.15 5.62
CA LEU A 88 12.45 -1.76 6.95
C LEU A 88 11.31 -1.11 7.72
N THR A 89 11.07 0.17 7.52
CA THR A 89 10.06 0.93 8.24
C THR A 89 8.75 0.98 7.46
N LEU A 90 8.74 1.64 6.30
CA LEU A 90 7.52 1.84 5.52
C LEU A 90 7.03 0.54 4.87
N GLY A 91 7.94 -0.31 4.40
CA GLY A 91 7.59 -1.58 3.79
C GLY A 91 7.03 -2.62 4.76
N ARG A 92 7.15 -2.41 6.06
CA ARG A 92 6.67 -3.32 7.11
C ARG A 92 5.51 -2.78 7.95
N CYS A 93 5.02 -1.60 7.63
CA CYS A 93 3.98 -0.97 8.48
C CYS A 93 2.78 -1.87 8.75
N MET A 94 2.26 -2.56 7.74
CA MET A 94 1.16 -3.51 7.92
C MET A 94 1.55 -4.80 8.65
N MET A 95 2.84 -5.05 8.83
CA MET A 95 3.38 -6.21 9.54
C MET A 95 3.72 -5.88 11.00
N ASP A 96 3.49 -4.64 11.42
CA ASP A 96 3.69 -4.25 12.82
C ASP A 96 2.76 -5.01 13.76
N SER A 97 3.25 -5.36 14.94
CA SER A 97 2.51 -6.11 15.95
C SER A 97 1.19 -5.46 16.35
N MET A 98 1.07 -4.16 16.22
CA MET A 98 -0.15 -3.42 16.50
C MET A 98 -1.27 -3.69 15.50
N CYS A 99 -0.93 -4.09 14.28
CA CYS A 99 -1.90 -4.45 13.25
C CYS A 99 -2.52 -5.83 13.51
N TRP A 100 -2.00 -6.59 14.46
CA TRP A 100 -2.34 -7.99 14.66
C TRP A 100 -2.89 -8.26 16.06
N ASN A 101 -3.86 -9.17 16.14
CA ASN A 101 -4.38 -9.75 17.36
C ASN A 101 -4.19 -11.28 17.27
N GLY A 102 -3.11 -11.76 17.84
CA GLY A 102 -2.68 -13.13 17.62
C GLY A 102 -2.24 -13.40 16.19
N SER A 103 -2.90 -14.32 15.50
CA SER A 103 -2.61 -14.68 14.10
C SER A 103 -3.50 -13.96 13.09
N ASP A 104 -4.37 -13.06 13.52
CA ASP A 104 -5.31 -12.36 12.64
C ASP A 104 -5.20 -10.84 12.78
N ILE A 105 -5.76 -10.11 11.82
CA ILE A 105 -5.74 -8.66 11.82
C ILE A 105 -6.52 -8.10 13.02
N ALA A 106 -5.96 -7.07 13.65
CA ALA A 106 -6.58 -6.43 14.80
C ALA A 106 -7.86 -5.68 14.40
N ILE A 107 -9.00 -6.29 14.73
CA ILE A 107 -10.32 -5.69 14.54
C ILE A 107 -10.45 -4.45 15.44
N GLY A 108 -10.92 -3.36 14.88
CA GLY A 108 -11.04 -2.06 15.55
C GLY A 108 -9.81 -1.17 15.43
N LYS A 109 -8.67 -1.69 14.94
CA LYS A 109 -7.48 -0.92 14.58
C LYS A 109 -7.28 -0.86 13.07
N VAL A 110 -7.19 -2.02 12.44
CA VAL A 110 -6.99 -2.18 11.00
C VAL A 110 -8.33 -2.32 10.27
N LEU A 111 -9.27 -3.01 10.91
CA LEU A 111 -10.65 -3.15 10.45
C LEU A 111 -11.59 -2.32 11.33
N ARG A 112 -12.37 -1.46 10.75
CA ARG A 112 -13.36 -0.63 11.43
C ARG A 112 -14.77 -0.92 10.97
N GLN A 113 -15.73 -0.71 11.88
CA GLN A 113 -17.13 -0.76 11.55
C GLN A 113 -17.57 0.55 10.88
N SER A 114 -18.20 0.50 9.73
CA SER A 114 -18.75 1.68 9.09
C SER A 114 -19.90 2.25 9.92
N ASN A 115 -19.74 3.50 10.36
CA ASN A 115 -20.80 4.22 11.05
C ASN A 115 -21.91 4.70 10.10
N ASN A 116 -21.69 4.61 8.79
CA ASN A 116 -22.62 5.13 7.78
C ASN A 116 -23.53 4.05 7.20
N ASN A 117 -23.39 2.78 7.59
CA ASN A 117 -24.23 1.70 7.09
C ASN A 117 -25.12 1.16 8.21
N PRO A 118 -26.47 1.31 8.09
CA PRO A 118 -27.41 0.81 9.10
C PRO A 118 -27.35 -0.71 9.29
N ASN A 119 -26.77 -1.47 8.36
CA ASN A 119 -26.59 -2.90 8.45
C ASN A 119 -25.30 -3.34 9.17
N GLN A 120 -24.62 -2.40 9.81
CA GLN A 120 -23.38 -2.66 10.58
C GLN A 120 -22.29 -3.39 9.77
N VAL A 121 -22.13 -3.06 8.52
CA VAL A 121 -21.10 -3.65 7.68
C VAL A 121 -19.74 -3.16 8.15
N TRP A 122 -18.84 -4.08 8.42
CA TRP A 122 -17.43 -3.78 8.62
C TRP A 122 -16.88 -3.28 7.31
N VAL A 123 -16.20 -2.15 7.32
CA VAL A 123 -15.56 -1.61 6.13
C VAL A 123 -14.08 -1.61 6.37
N TRP A 124 -13.34 -2.15 5.42
CA TRP A 124 -11.89 -2.01 5.32
C TRP A 124 -11.49 -0.57 4.96
N TRP A 125 -12.31 0.38 5.31
CA TRP A 125 -12.22 1.72 4.77
C TRP A 125 -10.82 2.31 4.87
N ASP A 126 -10.17 2.16 6.03
CA ASP A 126 -8.80 2.66 6.22
C ASP A 126 -7.75 1.59 5.88
N ALA A 127 -8.04 0.33 6.11
CA ALA A 127 -7.08 -0.76 5.94
C ALA A 127 -6.88 -1.20 4.50
N SER A 128 -7.87 -1.05 3.62
CA SER A 128 -7.69 -1.42 2.21
C SER A 128 -6.77 -0.45 1.48
N GLY A 129 -6.85 0.84 1.78
CA GLY A 129 -5.93 1.85 1.25
C GLY A 129 -4.52 1.68 1.79
N ASP A 130 -4.39 1.46 3.10
CA ASP A 130 -3.11 1.18 3.76
C ASP A 130 -2.47 -0.10 3.21
N PHE A 131 -3.26 -1.16 3.07
CA PHE A 131 -2.81 -2.42 2.49
C PHE A 131 -2.35 -2.23 1.04
N THR A 132 -3.16 -1.60 0.22
CA THR A 132 -2.88 -1.37 -1.19
C THR A 132 -1.64 -0.52 -1.39
N ALA A 133 -1.51 0.59 -0.67
CA ALA A 133 -0.35 1.46 -0.73
C ALA A 133 0.92 0.71 -0.29
N SER A 134 0.85 -0.12 0.77
CA SER A 134 1.97 -0.94 1.24
C SER A 134 2.41 -1.98 0.21
N MET A 135 1.47 -2.66 -0.43
CA MET A 135 1.77 -3.65 -1.46
C MET A 135 2.46 -3.00 -2.67
N PHE A 136 1.95 -1.88 -3.14
CA PHE A 136 2.55 -1.15 -4.26
C PHE A 136 3.88 -0.49 -3.89
N PHE A 137 4.03 0.00 -2.67
CA PHE A 137 5.30 0.50 -2.16
C PHE A 137 6.39 -0.58 -2.22
N CYS A 138 6.10 -1.77 -1.72
CA CYS A 138 7.05 -2.89 -1.77
C CYS A 138 7.37 -3.30 -3.21
N LEU A 139 6.36 -3.44 -4.08
CA LEU A 139 6.60 -3.76 -5.50
C LEU A 139 7.44 -2.70 -6.23
N LYS A 140 7.32 -1.43 -5.83
CA LYS A 140 8.03 -0.33 -6.45
C LYS A 140 9.49 -0.23 -6.03
N TYR A 141 9.78 -0.45 -4.75
CA TYR A 141 11.09 -0.12 -4.18
C TYR A 141 11.94 -1.32 -3.76
N LEU A 142 11.35 -2.51 -3.60
CA LEU A 142 12.15 -3.71 -3.35
C LEU A 142 13.08 -4.02 -4.54
N PRO A 143 14.30 -4.48 -4.28
CA PRO A 143 15.11 -5.11 -5.32
C PRO A 143 14.33 -6.26 -5.98
N GLU A 144 14.46 -6.42 -7.29
CA GLU A 144 13.74 -7.46 -8.04
C GLU A 144 13.92 -8.85 -7.42
N SER A 145 15.14 -9.19 -7.00
CA SER A 145 15.46 -10.46 -6.34
C SER A 145 14.76 -10.66 -4.98
N SER A 146 14.23 -9.61 -4.39
CA SER A 146 13.54 -9.64 -3.11
C SER A 146 12.02 -9.71 -3.23
N VAL A 147 11.47 -9.47 -4.43
CA VAL A 147 10.02 -9.46 -4.66
C VAL A 147 9.41 -10.84 -4.42
N GLU A 148 10.01 -11.90 -4.97
CA GLU A 148 9.49 -13.26 -4.79
C GLU A 148 9.47 -13.69 -3.32
N PRO A 149 10.59 -13.68 -2.56
CA PRO A 149 10.57 -14.11 -1.17
C PRO A 149 9.64 -13.25 -0.30
N TRP A 150 9.57 -11.94 -0.57
CA TRP A 150 8.65 -11.05 0.12
C TRP A 150 7.19 -11.43 -0.16
N LEU A 151 6.80 -11.58 -1.42
CA LEU A 151 5.41 -11.86 -1.79
C LEU A 151 4.95 -13.24 -1.29
N ARG A 152 5.85 -14.23 -1.30
CA ARG A 152 5.57 -15.53 -0.67
C ARG A 152 5.32 -15.38 0.85
N SER A 153 6.10 -14.56 1.54
CA SER A 153 5.87 -14.30 2.98
C SER A 153 4.52 -13.62 3.23
N VAL A 154 4.05 -12.75 2.34
CA VAL A 154 2.71 -12.17 2.38
C VAL A 154 1.63 -13.23 2.23
N PHE A 155 1.82 -14.16 1.30
CA PHE A 155 0.84 -15.24 1.03
C PHE A 155 0.84 -16.32 2.11
N ASP A 156 1.94 -16.55 2.79
CA ASP A 156 2.04 -17.57 3.83
C ASP A 156 1.37 -17.16 5.16
N ILE A 157 0.89 -15.92 5.27
CA ILE A 157 0.16 -15.45 6.46
C ILE A 157 -1.20 -16.15 6.55
N PRO A 158 -1.49 -16.88 7.65
CA PRO A 158 -2.67 -17.75 7.73
C PRO A 158 -3.96 -17.01 8.15
N SER A 159 -3.94 -15.68 8.31
CA SER A 159 -5.11 -14.90 8.73
C SER A 159 -6.20 -14.94 7.66
N PRO A 160 -7.45 -15.32 8.01
CA PRO A 160 -8.57 -15.31 7.07
C PRO A 160 -8.85 -13.92 6.48
N HIS A 161 -8.82 -12.88 7.31
CA HIS A 161 -9.04 -11.50 6.88
C HIS A 161 -7.92 -11.01 5.95
N TRP A 162 -6.68 -11.34 6.28
CA TRP A 162 -5.54 -11.00 5.44
C TRP A 162 -5.63 -11.70 4.07
N ARG A 163 -5.92 -12.99 4.05
CA ARG A 163 -6.08 -13.76 2.82
C ARG A 163 -7.21 -13.23 1.94
N ALA A 164 -8.34 -12.87 2.54
CA ALA A 164 -9.43 -12.24 1.84
C ALA A 164 -8.99 -10.92 1.18
N GLN A 165 -8.29 -10.07 1.92
CA GLN A 165 -7.78 -8.79 1.41
C GLN A 165 -6.76 -9.00 0.28
N VAL A 166 -5.88 -9.99 0.39
CA VAL A 166 -4.91 -10.31 -0.66
C VAL A 166 -5.60 -10.72 -1.96
N ILE A 167 -6.64 -11.57 -1.90
CA ILE A 167 -7.39 -12.00 -3.10
C ILE A 167 -8.09 -10.80 -3.74
N VAL A 168 -8.77 -9.98 -2.94
CA VAL A 168 -9.45 -8.76 -3.42
C VAL A 168 -8.45 -7.84 -4.10
N TRP A 169 -7.31 -7.61 -3.46
CA TRP A 169 -6.26 -6.76 -4.00
C TRP A 169 -5.67 -7.32 -5.31
N LEU A 170 -5.38 -8.61 -5.39
CA LEU A 170 -4.82 -9.21 -6.59
C LEU A 170 -5.77 -9.07 -7.80
N VAL A 171 -7.08 -9.21 -7.59
CA VAL A 171 -8.06 -8.99 -8.65
C VAL A 171 -8.12 -7.50 -9.04
N GLY A 172 -8.23 -6.60 -8.07
CA GLY A 172 -8.28 -5.17 -8.33
C GLY A 172 -7.00 -4.59 -8.93
N ALA A 173 -5.84 -5.11 -8.52
CA ALA A 173 -4.53 -4.71 -9.02
C ALA A 173 -4.16 -5.37 -10.36
N HIS A 174 -4.97 -6.30 -10.89
CA HIS A 174 -4.65 -7.05 -12.10
C HIS A 174 -4.26 -6.16 -13.28
N GLY A 175 -4.97 -5.05 -13.48
CA GLY A 175 -4.72 -4.11 -14.56
C GLY A 175 -3.30 -3.52 -14.52
N ILE A 176 -2.83 -3.09 -13.37
CA ILE A 176 -1.49 -2.50 -13.21
C ILE A 176 -0.40 -3.58 -13.20
N LEU A 177 -0.68 -4.77 -12.64
CA LEU A 177 0.22 -5.90 -12.68
C LEU A 177 0.45 -6.43 -14.11
N ASN A 178 -0.54 -6.34 -14.98
CA ASN A 178 -0.44 -6.73 -16.40
C ASN A 178 -0.15 -5.56 -17.35
N ASN A 179 0.21 -4.38 -16.82
CA ASN A 179 0.57 -3.20 -17.61
C ASN A 179 -0.54 -2.66 -18.53
N VAL A 180 -1.80 -2.96 -18.23
CA VAL A 180 -2.98 -2.34 -18.85
C VAL A 180 -3.17 -0.94 -18.26
N ILE A 181 -3.04 -0.83 -16.96
CA ILE A 181 -2.93 0.40 -16.19
C ILE A 181 -1.44 0.66 -15.95
N ARG A 182 -0.96 1.84 -16.25
CA ARG A 182 0.47 2.19 -16.10
C ARG A 182 0.76 2.97 -14.83
N TRP A 183 -0.21 3.79 -14.38
CA TRP A 183 -0.07 4.64 -13.20
C TRP A 183 -1.30 4.54 -12.31
N PRO A 184 -1.14 4.66 -10.98
CA PRO A 184 -2.27 4.55 -10.04
C PRO A 184 -3.40 5.56 -10.30
N SER A 185 -3.10 6.74 -10.85
CA SER A 185 -4.11 7.74 -11.23
C SER A 185 -5.08 7.28 -12.32
N GLU A 186 -4.78 6.18 -12.99
CA GLU A 186 -5.64 5.58 -14.01
C GLU A 186 -6.65 4.58 -13.41
N PHE A 187 -6.58 4.27 -12.10
CA PHE A 187 -7.57 3.43 -11.44
C PHE A 187 -8.95 4.09 -11.48
N SER A 188 -9.94 3.33 -11.92
CA SER A 188 -11.32 3.79 -11.89
C SER A 188 -11.92 3.57 -10.51
N MET A 189 -12.52 4.61 -9.93
CA MET A 189 -13.31 4.50 -8.70
C MET A 189 -14.57 3.63 -8.87
N GLU A 190 -14.98 3.40 -10.10
CA GLU A 190 -16.13 2.54 -10.44
C GLU A 190 -15.73 1.08 -10.67
N ALA A 191 -14.40 0.80 -10.77
CA ALA A 191 -13.92 -0.57 -10.93
C ALA A 191 -14.29 -1.44 -9.73
N ARG A 192 -14.59 -2.69 -9.99
CA ARG A 192 -14.86 -3.70 -8.97
C ARG A 192 -13.94 -4.91 -9.17
N PRO A 193 -13.32 -5.39 -8.09
CA PRO A 193 -13.29 -4.78 -6.77
C PRO A 193 -12.49 -3.47 -6.77
N TYR A 194 -12.92 -2.50 -5.97
CA TYR A 194 -12.15 -1.30 -5.72
C TYR A 194 -11.05 -1.61 -4.71
N ILE A 195 -9.81 -1.25 -5.04
CA ILE A 195 -8.66 -1.55 -4.18
C ILE A 195 -8.48 -0.60 -2.99
N GLY A 196 -9.40 0.35 -2.82
CA GLY A 196 -9.48 1.22 -1.64
C GLY A 196 -8.39 2.29 -1.54
N TRP A 197 -7.59 2.51 -2.56
CA TRP A 197 -6.50 3.50 -2.53
C TRP A 197 -7.01 4.90 -2.90
N GLU A 198 -7.39 5.67 -1.89
CA GLU A 198 -8.01 6.99 -2.05
C GLU A 198 -7.07 8.00 -2.72
N TRP A 199 -5.79 7.99 -2.34
CA TRP A 199 -4.79 8.93 -2.85
C TRP A 199 -4.11 8.49 -4.16
N SER A 200 -4.53 7.38 -4.76
CA SER A 200 -3.97 6.86 -6.01
C SER A 200 -3.96 7.89 -7.15
N HIS A 201 -4.98 8.77 -7.20
CA HIS A 201 -5.13 9.81 -8.20
C HIS A 201 -3.98 10.84 -8.22
N CYS A 202 -3.21 10.91 -7.13
CA CYS A 202 -2.04 11.80 -7.03
C CYS A 202 -0.81 11.26 -7.75
N LEU A 203 -0.72 9.94 -8.00
CA LEU A 203 0.44 9.29 -8.59
C LEU A 203 0.31 9.19 -10.12
N LYS A 204 0.84 10.17 -10.82
CA LYS A 204 0.70 10.38 -12.26
C LYS A 204 2.02 10.25 -13.00
N ALA A 205 1.96 9.92 -14.29
CA ALA A 205 3.13 9.84 -15.16
C ALA A 205 3.91 11.19 -15.27
N GLU A 206 3.20 12.31 -15.20
CA GLU A 206 3.79 13.65 -15.25
C GLU A 206 4.73 13.91 -14.08
N MET A 207 4.47 13.31 -12.92
CA MET A 207 5.37 13.42 -11.75
C MET A 207 6.71 12.76 -12.03
N ALA A 208 6.70 11.59 -12.65
CA ALA A 208 7.93 10.90 -13.03
C ALA A 208 8.71 11.65 -14.09
N ALA A 209 8.02 12.27 -15.05
CA ALA A 209 8.63 13.07 -16.10
C ALA A 209 9.21 14.40 -15.58
N ALA A 210 8.62 14.96 -14.51
CA ALA A 210 9.04 16.22 -13.90
C ALA A 210 10.04 16.06 -12.76
N ASP A 211 10.42 14.82 -12.42
CA ASP A 211 11.40 14.51 -11.37
C ASP A 211 12.80 15.00 -11.79
N ASP A 212 13.37 15.89 -11.01
CA ASP A 212 14.68 16.49 -11.22
C ASP A 212 15.80 15.82 -10.40
N SER A 213 15.52 14.71 -9.73
CA SER A 213 16.49 13.92 -8.95
C SER A 213 17.66 13.39 -9.78
N GLY A 214 17.56 13.47 -11.13
CA GLY A 214 18.50 12.91 -12.08
C GLY A 214 18.26 11.42 -12.37
N ALA A 215 17.21 10.84 -11.80
CA ALA A 215 16.73 9.51 -12.17
C ALA A 215 16.13 9.54 -13.59
N PRO A 216 16.37 8.52 -14.42
CA PRO A 216 15.69 8.41 -15.69
C PRO A 216 14.18 8.19 -15.47
N PRO A 217 13.32 8.91 -16.22
CA PRO A 217 11.88 8.71 -16.11
C PRO A 217 11.47 7.25 -16.36
N VAL A 218 10.65 6.70 -15.49
CA VAL A 218 10.11 5.34 -15.66
C VAL A 218 8.82 5.36 -16.46
N PRO A 219 8.61 4.44 -17.41
CA PRO A 219 7.41 4.41 -18.24
C PRO A 219 6.17 3.89 -17.49
N THR A 220 6.39 3.19 -16.38
CA THR A 220 5.34 2.54 -15.57
C THR A 220 5.63 2.71 -14.09
N PHE A 221 4.58 2.77 -13.30
CA PHE A 221 4.68 2.94 -11.85
C PHE A 221 5.43 1.80 -11.16
N ILE A 222 5.13 0.55 -11.52
CA ILE A 222 5.84 -0.63 -11.02
C ILE A 222 6.95 -0.98 -12.02
N PRO A 223 8.21 -1.20 -11.56
CA PRO A 223 9.29 -1.68 -12.41
C PRO A 223 8.92 -3.01 -13.10
N GLU A 224 9.31 -3.17 -14.36
CA GLU A 224 8.96 -4.36 -15.16
C GLU A 224 9.42 -5.68 -14.52
N GLY A 225 10.63 -5.73 -14.01
CA GLY A 225 11.17 -6.92 -13.33
C GLY A 225 10.35 -7.28 -12.07
N ALA A 226 10.01 -6.29 -11.24
CA ALA A 226 9.18 -6.51 -10.06
C ALA A 226 7.77 -7.01 -10.43
N ARG A 227 7.16 -6.43 -11.47
CA ARG A 227 5.85 -6.83 -11.98
C ARG A 227 5.86 -8.27 -12.51
N THR A 228 6.85 -8.60 -13.32
CA THR A 228 7.02 -9.96 -13.89
C THR A 228 7.24 -10.97 -12.78
N SER A 229 8.10 -10.66 -11.82
CA SER A 229 8.36 -11.50 -10.65
C SER A 229 7.07 -11.72 -9.85
N ALA A 230 6.31 -10.65 -9.56
CA ALA A 230 5.06 -10.76 -8.83
C ALA A 230 4.05 -11.67 -9.53
N LEU A 231 3.81 -11.49 -10.84
CA LEU A 231 2.88 -12.33 -11.61
C LEU A 231 3.32 -13.81 -11.62
N ASN A 232 4.61 -14.07 -11.76
CA ASN A 232 5.13 -15.43 -11.71
C ASN A 232 4.91 -16.07 -10.34
N VAL A 233 5.13 -15.31 -9.27
CA VAL A 233 4.87 -15.78 -7.90
C VAL A 233 3.40 -16.09 -7.71
N VAL A 234 2.49 -15.17 -8.08
CA VAL A 234 1.04 -15.39 -7.95
C VAL A 234 0.63 -16.68 -8.65
N ARG A 235 0.98 -16.86 -9.93
CA ARG A 235 0.64 -18.04 -10.73
C ARG A 235 1.24 -19.33 -10.17
N SER A 236 2.47 -19.27 -9.67
CA SER A 236 3.14 -20.47 -9.13
C SER A 236 2.66 -20.82 -7.71
N TYR A 237 2.21 -19.83 -6.94
CA TYR A 237 1.74 -20.05 -5.57
C TYR A 237 0.30 -20.56 -5.53
N PHE A 238 -0.59 -19.97 -6.32
CA PHE A 238 -2.00 -20.36 -6.40
C PHE A 238 -2.20 -21.48 -7.42
N SER A 239 -1.80 -22.69 -7.03
CA SER A 239 -2.12 -23.91 -7.77
C SER A 239 -3.56 -24.34 -7.53
N GLU A 240 -4.03 -25.31 -8.32
CA GLU A 240 -5.37 -25.92 -8.17
C GLU A 240 -5.71 -26.38 -6.73
N ASN A 241 -4.69 -26.75 -5.94
CA ASN A 241 -4.91 -27.20 -4.57
C ASN A 241 -4.85 -26.05 -3.55
N ARG A 242 -3.95 -25.09 -3.71
CA ARG A 242 -3.78 -23.99 -2.74
C ARG A 242 -4.88 -22.96 -2.77
N PHE A 243 -5.46 -22.70 -3.91
CA PHE A 243 -6.55 -21.73 -4.00
C PHE A 243 -7.80 -22.17 -3.22
N PRO A 244 -8.29 -23.42 -3.36
CA PRO A 244 -9.35 -23.94 -2.49
C PRO A 244 -9.05 -23.87 -0.99
N GLU A 245 -7.80 -24.19 -0.56
CA GLU A 245 -7.37 -24.07 0.83
C GLU A 245 -7.49 -22.63 1.36
N TRP A 246 -7.23 -21.65 0.50
CA TRP A 246 -7.42 -20.24 0.86
C TRP A 246 -8.90 -19.89 1.02
N LEU A 247 -9.75 -20.36 0.11
CA LEU A 247 -11.19 -20.14 0.18
C LEU A 247 -11.79 -20.80 1.44
N ASP A 248 -11.36 -22.00 1.78
CA ASP A 248 -11.76 -22.68 3.01
C ASP A 248 -11.34 -21.88 4.25
N CYS A 249 -10.12 -21.37 4.28
CA CYS A 249 -9.64 -20.52 5.35
C CYS A 249 -10.48 -19.22 5.49
N ILE A 250 -10.81 -18.57 4.39
CA ILE A 250 -11.61 -17.34 4.37
C ILE A 250 -13.05 -17.63 4.82
N SER A 251 -13.62 -18.76 4.42
CA SER A 251 -15.01 -19.14 4.73
C SER A 251 -15.27 -19.41 6.22
N ILE A 252 -14.22 -19.78 6.97
CA ILE A 252 -14.29 -19.99 8.42
C ILE A 252 -14.52 -18.66 9.16
N SER A 253 -14.04 -17.56 8.61
CA SER A 253 -14.28 -16.25 9.19
C SER A 253 -15.65 -15.74 8.77
N THR A 254 -16.50 -15.43 9.73
CA THR A 254 -17.70 -14.63 9.47
C THR A 254 -17.24 -13.21 9.11
N VAL A 255 -17.01 -12.96 7.83
CA VAL A 255 -16.60 -11.67 7.32
C VAL A 255 -17.77 -11.06 6.52
N PRO A 256 -18.85 -10.61 7.19
CA PRO A 256 -20.12 -10.25 6.51
C PRO A 256 -19.95 -9.16 5.46
N TYR A 257 -18.94 -8.30 5.61
CA TYR A 257 -18.72 -7.18 4.69
C TYR A 257 -18.02 -7.57 3.39
N LEU A 258 -17.37 -8.73 3.37
CA LEU A 258 -16.78 -9.29 2.15
C LEU A 258 -17.73 -10.23 1.41
N GLU A 259 -18.86 -10.62 2.00
CA GLU A 259 -19.78 -11.56 1.36
C GLU A 259 -20.25 -11.08 -0.02
N ALA A 260 -20.60 -9.80 -0.15
CA ALA A 260 -21.04 -9.27 -1.43
C ALA A 260 -19.90 -9.18 -2.46
N GLU A 261 -18.72 -8.79 -2.04
CA GLU A 261 -17.53 -8.68 -2.90
C GLU A 261 -16.90 -10.05 -3.16
N LEU A 262 -16.83 -10.91 -2.15
CA LEU A 262 -16.31 -12.27 -2.29
C LEU A 262 -17.23 -13.21 -3.07
N ALA A 263 -18.49 -12.86 -3.33
CA ALA A 263 -19.38 -13.69 -4.14
C ALA A 263 -18.86 -13.88 -5.60
N GLU A 264 -18.23 -12.86 -6.17
CA GLU A 264 -17.75 -12.89 -7.56
C GLU A 264 -16.21 -12.94 -7.68
N ILE A 265 -15.51 -12.51 -6.64
CA ILE A 265 -14.03 -12.41 -6.65
C ILE A 265 -13.35 -13.77 -6.82
N PRO A 266 -13.75 -14.86 -6.16
CA PRO A 266 -13.09 -16.15 -6.33
C PRO A 266 -13.09 -16.65 -7.77
N SER A 267 -14.22 -16.57 -8.47
CA SER A 267 -14.32 -17.00 -9.87
C SER A 267 -13.48 -16.10 -10.79
N THR A 268 -13.45 -14.81 -10.51
CA THR A 268 -12.61 -13.86 -11.24
C THR A 268 -11.13 -14.13 -10.99
N PHE A 269 -10.74 -14.36 -9.74
CA PHE A 269 -9.37 -14.70 -9.38
C PHE A 269 -8.91 -15.99 -10.07
N GLU A 270 -9.73 -17.04 -10.02
CA GLU A 270 -9.46 -18.31 -10.70
C GLU A 270 -9.21 -18.09 -12.19
N ALA A 271 -10.10 -17.35 -12.86
CA ALA A 271 -9.95 -17.06 -14.29
C ALA A 271 -8.71 -16.23 -14.64
N LEU A 272 -8.19 -15.41 -13.71
CA LEU A 272 -7.04 -14.55 -13.95
C LEU A 272 -5.70 -15.22 -13.64
N TYR A 273 -5.65 -16.12 -12.65
CA TYR A 273 -4.39 -16.58 -12.04
C TYR A 273 -4.25 -18.10 -11.88
N VAL A 274 -5.34 -18.86 -11.84
CA VAL A 274 -5.31 -20.31 -11.64
C VAL A 274 -5.50 -21.01 -12.98
N HIS A 275 -4.47 -21.70 -13.45
CA HIS A 275 -4.46 -22.44 -14.72
C HIS A 275 -3.88 -23.83 -14.52
#